data_f5410e65a5c3c37c268c78e03f2369f6
#
_entry.id   f5410e65a5c3c37c268c78e03f2369f6
#
_cell.length_a   1.000
_cell.length_b   1.000
_cell.length_c   1.000
_cell.angle_alpha   90.00
_cell.angle_beta   90.00
_cell.angle_gamma   90.00
#
_symmetry.space_group_name_H-M   'P 1'
#
loop_
_entity.id
_entity.type
_entity.pdbx_description
1 polymer ?
#
loop_
_entity_poly.entity_id
_entity_poly.type
_entity_poly.pdbx_seq_one_letter_code
_entity_poly.pdbx_strand_id
1 'polypeptide(L)'
;MSTVSLRTLPSEAARSSRNRASKRHDGIFDGYNSLGGYSKAFDEMFDADGNVRGPYKGIFTELAPSDASELAARSDALGRAFIDQGITFSLSGQERPFPLDLVPRVISAAEWSRLEKGIKQRVKALEMYLDDIYGEQEILRDGVIPRRLITSCEHFHREAAGIVPPNGVRIHVAGIDLVRDAHGVFRVLEDNLRSPSGVSYVMENRRTMARVFPNLFATHRVRAVGDYSSHLLRALRNAAASNEADPTVVVLTPGVYNSAYFEHSLLARQMGVELVEGRDLFCRDNTVYMRTTEGERQVDVIYRRIDDEFLDPMHFKPDSVLGVAGILNAARAGNVVISSAVGNGVGDDKLVYTYVPTIIEYYLGEKPALANVDTFRCWLDDEREEVLDRIDELVIKPVEGSGGYGIVFGPDASEKELATISKKVRSDPRGWIAQPVVQLSTVPTQIDDKLAPRHVDLRPFAVNDGDDVWVLPGGLTRVALPEGSLVVNSSQGGGSKDTWVLASRASVADRELAAAEVVRALPKAAKNSKSEKSGDESSQQQQQQGHAEGPGQPQNQQQQRGQQQKQSEQQQQQAVVD
;
A
#
# COMPACT_ATOMS: atom_id res chain seq x y z
N MET A 1 51.23 64.30 19.06
CA MET A 1 51.29 62.85 18.86
C MET A 1 50.23 62.27 19.75
N SER A 2 49.00 62.09 19.20
CA SER A 2 47.85 61.73 19.96
C SER A 2 47.41 60.35 19.48
N THR A 3 47.45 59.38 20.37
CA THR A 3 46.95 58.00 20.19
C THR A 3 45.44 57.96 20.42
N VAL A 4 44.70 57.67 19.34
CA VAL A 4 43.25 57.45 19.40
C VAL A 4 43.00 55.97 19.77
N SER A 5 42.41 55.77 20.92
CA SER A 5 41.92 54.44 21.42
C SER A 5 40.63 54.12 20.75
N LEU A 6 40.61 53.06 19.95
CA LEU A 6 39.39 52.44 19.39
C LEU A 6 38.69 51.56 20.46
N ARG A 7 37.53 52.05 20.95
CA ARG A 7 36.61 51.25 21.75
C ARG A 7 35.90 50.28 20.83
N THR A 8 36.14 49.01 21.01
CA THR A 8 35.35 47.91 20.45
C THR A 8 33.98 47.87 21.12
N LEU A 9 32.92 48.03 20.31
CA LEU A 9 31.54 47.77 20.70
C LEU A 9 31.32 46.25 20.76
N PRO A 10 30.60 45.72 21.76
CA PRO A 10 30.26 44.29 21.81
C PRO A 10 29.19 43.96 20.75
N SER A 11 29.40 42.87 20.01
CA SER A 11 28.48 42.33 19.02
C SER A 11 27.14 41.92 19.67
N GLU A 12 26.05 42.47 19.17
CA GLU A 12 24.66 42.13 19.53
C GLU A 12 24.19 40.76 19.03
N ALA A 13 25.09 39.85 18.71
CA ALA A 13 24.75 38.53 18.18
C ALA A 13 24.57 37.41 19.23
N ALA A 14 24.53 37.76 20.55
CA ALA A 14 24.46 36.79 21.63
C ALA A 14 23.27 37.01 22.58
N ARG A 15 22.11 37.37 22.05
CA ARG A 15 20.86 37.41 22.87
C ARG A 15 19.68 37.00 22.00
N SER A 16 19.37 35.73 21.89
CA SER A 16 18.02 35.19 21.73
C SER A 16 17.99 33.65 21.58
N SER A 17 18.65 32.92 22.45
CA SER A 17 18.19 31.57 22.76
C SER A 17 17.27 31.65 23.98
N ARG A 18 16.12 32.31 23.86
CA ARG A 18 15.05 32.16 24.81
C ARG A 18 14.49 30.76 24.61
N ASN A 19 14.66 29.87 25.59
CA ASN A 19 13.86 28.68 25.84
C ASN A 19 12.38 29.06 25.64
N ARG A 20 11.82 28.81 24.44
CA ARG A 20 10.39 28.78 24.25
C ARG A 20 9.92 27.49 24.93
N ALA A 21 9.43 27.61 26.16
CA ALA A 21 8.71 26.53 26.78
C ALA A 21 7.53 26.19 25.86
N SER A 22 7.52 25.00 25.25
CA SER A 22 6.37 24.49 24.53
C SER A 22 5.17 24.50 25.46
N LYS A 23 3.98 24.84 24.94
CA LYS A 23 2.74 24.73 25.71
C LYS A 23 2.64 23.29 26.25
N ARG A 24 2.49 23.16 27.58
CA ARG A 24 2.13 21.88 28.18
C ARG A 24 0.67 21.61 27.88
N HIS A 25 0.37 20.41 27.40
CA HIS A 25 -0.98 19.92 27.25
C HIS A 25 -1.32 19.08 28.47
N ASP A 26 -2.54 19.22 28.98
CA ASP A 26 -3.05 18.41 30.08
C ASP A 26 -3.68 17.10 29.56
N GLY A 27 -3.98 16.17 30.45
CA GLY A 27 -4.60 14.89 30.12
C GLY A 27 -3.66 13.90 29.45
N ILE A 28 -4.15 13.11 28.50
CA ILE A 28 -3.36 12.05 27.83
C ILE A 28 -2.19 12.59 26.99
N PHE A 29 -2.17 13.88 26.72
CA PHE A 29 -1.06 14.56 26.03
C PHE A 29 -0.05 15.17 27.02
N ASP A 30 -0.24 14.99 28.35
CA ASP A 30 0.76 15.42 29.32
C ASP A 30 2.05 14.64 29.11
N GLY A 31 3.16 15.38 29.01
CA GLY A 31 4.46 14.80 28.69
C GLY A 31 4.63 14.36 27.23
N TYR A 32 3.63 14.57 26.34
CA TYR A 32 3.84 14.41 24.91
C TYR A 32 4.93 15.39 24.46
N ASN A 33 6.10 14.84 24.22
CA ASN A 33 7.26 15.63 23.88
C ASN A 33 7.64 15.36 22.42
N SER A 34 7.15 16.22 21.53
CA SER A 34 7.57 16.27 20.13
C SER A 34 9.07 16.61 19.94
N LEU A 35 9.73 17.05 21.05
CA LEU A 35 11.09 17.59 21.01
C LEU A 35 12.17 16.60 21.49
N GLY A 36 11.82 15.42 21.98
CA GLY A 36 12.78 14.39 22.39
C GLY A 36 13.69 13.95 21.24
N GLY A 37 13.82 12.66 21.01
CA GLY A 37 14.55 12.09 19.85
C GLY A 37 14.01 12.49 18.48
N TYR A 38 12.86 13.16 18.42
CA TYR A 38 12.14 13.58 17.22
C TYR A 38 12.26 15.07 16.88
N SER A 39 13.17 15.80 17.47
CA SER A 39 13.31 17.26 17.31
C SER A 39 13.49 17.75 15.86
N LYS A 40 13.91 16.86 14.95
CA LYS A 40 14.07 17.13 13.52
C LYS A 40 12.86 16.68 12.69
N ALA A 41 11.93 15.94 13.24
CA ALA A 41 10.77 15.40 12.53
C ALA A 41 9.64 16.46 12.47
N PHE A 42 8.84 16.39 11.41
CA PHE A 42 7.60 17.16 11.31
C PHE A 42 6.50 16.44 12.13
N ASP A 43 6.06 17.06 13.22
CA ASP A 43 4.90 16.56 13.96
C ASP A 43 3.62 16.95 13.22
N GLU A 44 2.77 15.96 12.85
CA GLU A 44 1.56 16.21 12.06
C GLU A 44 0.43 16.82 12.89
N MET A 45 0.45 16.62 14.23
CA MET A 45 -0.60 17.10 15.12
C MET A 45 -0.24 18.45 15.77
N PHE A 46 1.01 18.67 16.12
CA PHE A 46 1.46 19.88 16.80
C PHE A 46 2.43 20.68 15.95
N ASP A 47 2.38 22.00 16.05
CA ASP A 47 3.40 22.87 15.49
C ASP A 47 4.59 23.07 16.45
N ALA A 48 5.61 23.78 16.02
CA ALA A 48 6.82 24.04 16.82
C ALA A 48 6.54 24.81 18.12
N ASP A 49 5.44 25.54 18.21
CA ASP A 49 5.02 26.28 19.39
C ASP A 49 4.05 25.45 20.28
N GLY A 50 3.78 24.17 19.91
CA GLY A 50 2.88 23.26 20.62
C GLY A 50 1.39 23.54 20.35
N ASN A 51 1.02 24.32 19.32
CA ASN A 51 -0.38 24.48 18.97
C ASN A 51 -0.85 23.33 18.10
N VAL A 52 -2.12 22.92 18.31
CA VAL A 52 -2.73 21.88 17.50
C VAL A 52 -3.00 22.38 16.07
N ARG A 53 -2.48 21.66 15.09
CA ARG A 53 -2.69 21.95 13.67
C ARG A 53 -4.16 21.78 13.28
N GLY A 54 -4.60 22.57 12.32
CA GLY A 54 -6.02 22.66 11.90
C GLY A 54 -6.72 21.30 11.70
N PRO A 55 -6.15 20.35 10.93
CA PRO A 55 -6.77 19.06 10.68
C PRO A 55 -7.02 18.21 11.95
N TYR A 56 -6.17 18.37 12.97
CA TYR A 56 -6.23 17.56 14.20
C TYR A 56 -7.04 18.18 15.33
N LYS A 57 -7.55 19.43 15.19
CA LYS A 57 -8.25 20.11 16.29
C LYS A 57 -9.42 19.31 16.86
N GLY A 58 -10.20 18.66 16.01
CA GLY A 58 -11.34 17.86 16.45
C GLY A 58 -10.91 16.60 17.21
N ILE A 59 -9.92 15.87 16.68
CA ILE A 59 -9.34 14.69 17.34
C ILE A 59 -8.77 15.08 18.72
N PHE A 60 -8.02 16.18 18.77
CA PHE A 60 -7.46 16.68 20.03
C PHE A 60 -8.55 17.00 21.06
N THR A 61 -9.60 17.70 20.63
CA THR A 61 -10.72 18.08 21.54
C THR A 61 -11.41 16.85 22.14
N GLU A 62 -11.56 15.79 21.35
CA GLU A 62 -12.22 14.55 21.81
C GLU A 62 -11.31 13.69 22.70
N LEU A 63 -10.01 13.61 22.39
CA LEU A 63 -9.09 12.74 23.10
C LEU A 63 -8.48 13.40 24.36
N ALA A 64 -8.24 14.72 24.35
CA ALA A 64 -7.58 15.40 25.45
C ALA A 64 -8.24 15.24 26.84
N PRO A 65 -9.59 15.14 26.97
CA PRO A 65 -10.23 14.88 28.25
C PRO A 65 -10.09 13.44 28.76
N SER A 66 -9.70 12.48 27.91
CA SER A 66 -9.59 11.07 28.29
C SER A 66 -8.43 10.84 29.27
N ASP A 67 -8.57 9.82 30.09
CA ASP A 67 -7.49 9.34 30.96
C ASP A 67 -6.84 8.05 30.40
N ALA A 68 -5.76 7.62 31.04
CA ALA A 68 -5.02 6.42 30.65
C ALA A 68 -5.88 5.15 30.66
N SER A 69 -6.82 5.04 31.61
CA SER A 69 -7.71 3.87 31.75
C SER A 69 -8.71 3.80 30.57
N GLU A 70 -9.26 4.95 30.18
CA GLU A 70 -10.16 5.04 29.03
C GLU A 70 -9.42 4.74 27.72
N LEU A 71 -8.18 5.23 27.60
CA LEU A 71 -7.33 4.95 26.46
C LEU A 71 -7.05 3.44 26.32
N ALA A 72 -6.65 2.79 27.41
CA ALA A 72 -6.40 1.36 27.46
C ALA A 72 -7.66 0.55 27.12
N ALA A 73 -8.81 0.92 27.69
CA ALA A 73 -10.08 0.22 27.41
C ALA A 73 -10.49 0.31 25.93
N ARG A 74 -10.27 1.45 25.29
CA ARG A 74 -10.53 1.65 23.84
C ARG A 74 -9.55 0.86 22.98
N SER A 75 -8.28 0.83 23.34
CA SER A 75 -7.26 0.03 22.65
C SER A 75 -7.57 -1.47 22.72
N ASP A 76 -7.94 -1.95 23.90
CA ASP A 76 -8.37 -3.33 24.09
C ASP A 76 -9.62 -3.66 23.27
N ALA A 77 -10.55 -2.72 23.15
CA ALA A 77 -11.74 -2.90 22.30
C ALA A 77 -11.37 -3.02 20.81
N LEU A 78 -10.40 -2.22 20.33
CA LEU A 78 -9.86 -2.35 18.99
C LEU A 78 -9.21 -3.72 18.78
N GLY A 79 -8.32 -4.14 19.68
CA GLY A 79 -7.64 -5.43 19.61
C GLY A 79 -8.61 -6.62 19.59
N ARG A 80 -9.62 -6.61 20.47
CA ARG A 80 -10.68 -7.65 20.50
C ARG A 80 -11.48 -7.66 19.18
N ALA A 81 -11.86 -6.50 18.65
CA ALA A 81 -12.61 -6.41 17.41
C ALA A 81 -11.84 -7.01 16.22
N PHE A 82 -10.52 -6.88 16.20
CA PHE A 82 -9.67 -7.49 15.16
C PHE A 82 -9.60 -9.01 15.30
N ILE A 83 -9.42 -9.52 16.52
CA ILE A 83 -9.40 -10.96 16.80
C ILE A 83 -10.74 -11.59 16.43
N ASP A 84 -11.86 -11.01 16.88
CA ASP A 84 -13.21 -11.52 16.65
C ASP A 84 -13.58 -11.56 15.16
N GLN A 85 -12.97 -10.71 14.34
CA GLN A 85 -13.18 -10.66 12.89
C GLN A 85 -12.14 -11.46 12.10
N GLY A 86 -11.18 -12.10 12.78
CA GLY A 86 -10.11 -12.86 12.12
C GLY A 86 -9.19 -11.96 11.27
N ILE A 87 -9.05 -10.67 11.63
CA ILE A 87 -8.15 -9.74 10.94
C ILE A 87 -6.75 -9.98 11.47
N THR A 88 -6.06 -10.90 10.82
CA THR A 88 -4.74 -11.35 11.24
C THR A 88 -3.70 -11.08 10.15
N PHE A 89 -2.47 -11.01 10.57
CA PHE A 89 -1.30 -10.99 9.73
C PHE A 89 -0.42 -12.18 10.10
N SER A 90 -0.10 -13.02 9.14
CA SER A 90 0.80 -14.15 9.37
C SER A 90 2.24 -13.70 9.26
N LEU A 91 2.98 -13.77 10.36
CA LEU A 91 4.40 -13.49 10.41
C LEU A 91 5.14 -14.74 10.87
N SER A 92 6.02 -15.27 10.01
CA SER A 92 6.82 -16.49 10.31
C SER A 92 5.95 -17.69 10.74
N GLY A 93 4.77 -17.84 10.12
CA GLY A 93 3.85 -18.94 10.43
C GLY A 93 3.01 -18.74 11.72
N GLN A 94 3.10 -17.59 12.37
CA GLN A 94 2.26 -17.23 13.51
C GLN A 94 1.26 -16.17 13.10
N GLU A 95 -0.02 -16.47 13.24
CA GLU A 95 -1.08 -15.49 13.09
C GLU A 95 -1.13 -14.55 14.30
N ARG A 96 -1.09 -13.26 14.04
CA ARG A 96 -1.22 -12.20 15.05
C ARG A 96 -2.24 -11.17 14.59
N PRO A 97 -2.98 -10.53 15.52
CA PRO A 97 -3.78 -9.37 15.16
C PRO A 97 -2.88 -8.30 14.55
N PHE A 98 -3.33 -7.67 13.48
CA PHE A 98 -2.60 -6.53 12.91
C PHE A 98 -2.76 -5.33 13.85
N PRO A 99 -1.67 -4.77 14.44
CA PRO A 99 -1.81 -3.72 15.45
C PRO A 99 -2.43 -2.45 14.86
N LEU A 100 -3.57 -2.02 15.40
CA LEU A 100 -4.23 -0.76 15.05
C LEU A 100 -4.12 0.22 16.20
N ASP A 101 -3.48 1.36 15.97
CA ASP A 101 -3.42 2.46 16.94
C ASP A 101 -4.73 3.27 16.93
N LEU A 102 -5.16 3.69 18.12
CA LEU A 102 -6.42 4.41 18.30
C LEU A 102 -6.41 5.87 17.81
N VAL A 103 -5.22 6.49 17.61
CA VAL A 103 -5.13 7.85 17.09
C VAL A 103 -5.01 7.80 15.58
N PRO A 104 -6.04 8.25 14.84
CA PRO A 104 -5.97 8.23 13.37
C PRO A 104 -4.96 9.24 12.85
N ARG A 105 -4.41 8.97 11.67
CA ARG A 105 -3.67 9.96 10.88
C ARG A 105 -4.64 10.81 10.07
N VAL A 106 -4.54 12.13 10.17
CA VAL A 106 -5.48 13.05 9.51
C VAL A 106 -4.80 13.83 8.40
N ILE A 107 -5.36 13.74 7.20
CA ILE A 107 -4.91 14.47 6.01
C ILE A 107 -6.03 15.42 5.57
N SER A 108 -5.68 16.70 5.39
CA SER A 108 -6.66 17.69 4.94
C SER A 108 -7.11 17.45 3.48
N ALA A 109 -8.31 17.94 3.13
CA ALA A 109 -8.83 17.84 1.76
C ALA A 109 -7.86 18.45 0.72
N ALA A 110 -7.24 19.58 1.04
CA ALA A 110 -6.32 20.27 0.13
C ALA A 110 -5.00 19.50 -0.08
N GLU A 111 -4.47 18.88 0.98
CA GLU A 111 -3.29 18.03 0.86
C GLU A 111 -3.61 16.77 0.05
N TRP A 112 -4.74 16.11 0.37
CA TRP A 112 -5.15 14.92 -0.36
C TRP A 112 -5.36 15.19 -1.85
N SER A 113 -5.99 16.30 -2.21
CA SER A 113 -6.18 16.67 -3.62
C SER A 113 -4.85 16.79 -4.39
N ARG A 114 -3.78 17.29 -3.74
CA ARG A 114 -2.44 17.34 -4.35
C ARG A 114 -1.83 15.95 -4.49
N LEU A 115 -1.97 15.10 -3.46
CA LEU A 115 -1.51 13.71 -3.50
C LEU A 115 -2.23 12.93 -4.59
N GLU A 116 -3.56 13.00 -4.63
CA GLU A 116 -4.40 12.34 -5.62
C GLU A 116 -4.00 12.72 -7.06
N LYS A 117 -3.79 14.01 -7.32
CA LYS A 117 -3.32 14.49 -8.62
C LYS A 117 -1.96 13.89 -9.00
N GLY A 118 -1.01 13.89 -8.06
CA GLY A 118 0.33 13.39 -8.31
C GLY A 118 0.38 11.87 -8.47
N ILE A 119 -0.43 11.13 -7.71
CA ILE A 119 -0.56 9.68 -7.85
C ILE A 119 -1.15 9.34 -9.23
N LYS A 120 -2.24 10.01 -9.65
CA LYS A 120 -2.84 9.82 -10.97
C LYS A 120 -1.84 10.07 -12.10
N GLN A 121 -1.09 11.17 -12.02
CA GLN A 121 -0.04 11.49 -13.00
C GLN A 121 1.02 10.38 -13.07
N ARG A 122 1.50 9.93 -11.91
CA ARG A 122 2.54 8.91 -11.80
C ARG A 122 2.09 7.55 -12.37
N VAL A 123 0.89 7.10 -12.01
CA VAL A 123 0.34 5.83 -12.52
C VAL A 123 0.14 5.88 -14.04
N LYS A 124 -0.37 7.00 -14.59
CA LYS A 124 -0.51 7.17 -16.04
C LYS A 124 0.82 7.10 -16.78
N ALA A 125 1.84 7.76 -16.26
CA ALA A 125 3.18 7.72 -16.87
C ALA A 125 3.81 6.33 -16.79
N LEU A 126 3.66 5.64 -15.66
CA LEU A 126 4.15 4.27 -15.48
C LEU A 126 3.39 3.25 -16.34
N GLU A 127 2.09 3.46 -16.58
CA GLU A 127 1.30 2.66 -17.54
C GLU A 127 1.89 2.77 -18.95
N MET A 128 2.08 4.00 -19.44
CA MET A 128 2.67 4.24 -20.76
C MET A 128 4.10 3.69 -20.87
N TYR A 129 4.87 3.83 -19.79
CA TYR A 129 6.22 3.28 -19.73
C TYR A 129 6.26 1.76 -19.81
N LEU A 130 5.39 1.05 -19.07
CA LEU A 130 5.34 -0.41 -19.13
C LEU A 130 4.83 -0.91 -20.48
N ASP A 131 3.89 -0.20 -21.10
CA ASP A 131 3.44 -0.55 -22.44
C ASP A 131 4.56 -0.38 -23.47
N ASP A 132 5.31 0.72 -23.41
CA ASP A 132 6.42 0.99 -24.33
C ASP A 132 7.57 -0.01 -24.17
N ILE A 133 8.02 -0.34 -22.95
CA ILE A 133 9.18 -1.24 -22.77
C ILE A 133 8.91 -2.68 -23.19
N TYR A 134 7.64 -3.12 -23.20
CA TYR A 134 7.22 -4.42 -23.73
C TYR A 134 6.71 -4.35 -25.17
N GLY A 135 6.57 -3.15 -25.73
CA GLY A 135 6.16 -2.84 -27.09
C GLY A 135 7.30 -2.29 -27.94
N GLU A 136 7.16 -1.03 -28.36
CA GLU A 136 8.06 -0.37 -29.32
C GLU A 136 9.41 0.07 -28.75
N GLN A 137 9.54 0.18 -27.43
CA GLN A 137 10.75 0.58 -26.71
C GLN A 137 11.27 1.98 -27.13
N GLU A 138 10.38 2.92 -27.35
CA GLU A 138 10.71 4.27 -27.84
C GLU A 138 11.62 5.02 -26.84
N ILE A 139 11.28 5.01 -25.54
CA ILE A 139 12.10 5.67 -24.51
C ILE A 139 13.52 5.12 -24.44
N LEU A 140 13.73 3.83 -24.77
CA LEU A 140 15.05 3.19 -24.83
C LEU A 140 15.78 3.51 -26.16
N ARG A 141 15.04 3.64 -27.28
CA ARG A 141 15.60 4.06 -28.58
C ARG A 141 16.05 5.50 -28.56
N ASP A 142 15.29 6.38 -27.90
CA ASP A 142 15.59 7.79 -27.73
C ASP A 142 16.72 8.05 -26.70
N GLY A 143 17.17 6.99 -26.01
CA GLY A 143 18.26 7.07 -25.05
C GLY A 143 17.92 7.80 -23.75
N VAL A 144 16.64 8.03 -23.47
CA VAL A 144 16.16 8.70 -22.24
C VAL A 144 16.43 7.81 -21.03
N ILE A 145 16.19 6.50 -21.17
CA ILE A 145 16.55 5.49 -20.19
C ILE A 145 17.54 4.51 -20.82
N PRO A 146 18.66 4.21 -20.16
CA PRO A 146 19.64 3.27 -20.68
C PRO A 146 19.03 1.87 -20.79
N ARG A 147 19.12 1.24 -21.98
CA ARG A 147 18.61 -0.12 -22.23
C ARG A 147 19.13 -1.14 -21.20
N ARG A 148 20.40 -1.00 -20.79
CA ARG A 148 21.01 -1.88 -19.79
C ARG A 148 20.26 -1.84 -18.46
N LEU A 149 19.68 -0.72 -18.05
CA LEU A 149 18.89 -0.61 -16.83
C LEU A 149 17.75 -1.64 -16.82
N ILE A 150 17.03 -1.73 -17.94
CA ILE A 150 15.87 -2.62 -18.08
C ILE A 150 16.29 -4.07 -18.24
N THR A 151 17.27 -4.34 -19.13
CA THR A 151 17.70 -5.72 -19.39
C THR A 151 18.44 -6.38 -18.25
N SER A 152 18.90 -5.64 -17.25
CA SER A 152 19.50 -6.13 -16.02
C SER A 152 18.53 -6.15 -14.83
N CYS A 153 17.28 -5.72 -15.02
CA CYS A 153 16.24 -5.83 -14.00
C CYS A 153 15.76 -7.28 -13.91
N GLU A 154 15.75 -7.85 -12.72
CA GLU A 154 15.30 -9.23 -12.47
C GLU A 154 13.83 -9.43 -12.87
N HIS A 155 13.03 -8.38 -12.71
CA HIS A 155 11.60 -8.39 -13.04
C HIS A 155 11.30 -8.08 -14.51
N PHE A 156 12.32 -7.90 -15.36
CA PHE A 156 12.11 -7.78 -16.80
C PHE A 156 11.94 -9.15 -17.44
N HIS A 157 10.71 -9.53 -17.67
CA HIS A 157 10.36 -10.82 -18.26
C HIS A 157 10.12 -10.69 -19.77
N ARG A 158 11.00 -11.29 -20.59
CA ARG A 158 10.83 -11.34 -22.05
C ARG A 158 9.54 -12.04 -22.45
N GLU A 159 9.08 -12.95 -21.62
CA GLU A 159 7.85 -13.71 -21.75
C GLU A 159 6.59 -12.83 -21.76
N ALA A 160 6.69 -11.63 -21.20
CA ALA A 160 5.61 -10.63 -21.25
C ALA A 160 5.48 -9.93 -22.62
N ALA A 161 6.52 -10.01 -23.47
CA ALA A 161 6.46 -9.42 -24.81
C ALA A 161 5.34 -10.05 -25.66
N GLY A 162 4.60 -9.20 -26.36
CA GLY A 162 3.46 -9.61 -27.19
C GLY A 162 2.19 -9.96 -26.41
N ILE A 163 2.16 -9.78 -25.09
CA ILE A 163 0.94 -9.79 -24.29
C ILE A 163 0.41 -8.37 -24.23
N VAL A 164 -0.67 -8.10 -24.95
CA VAL A 164 -1.35 -6.80 -24.96
C VAL A 164 -2.69 -6.97 -24.25
N PRO A 165 -2.90 -6.34 -23.09
CA PRO A 165 -4.19 -6.39 -22.42
C PRO A 165 -5.29 -5.80 -23.33
N PRO A 166 -6.48 -6.42 -23.43
CA PRO A 166 -7.53 -5.99 -24.36
C PRO A 166 -7.96 -4.52 -24.22
N ASN A 167 -8.00 -4.01 -22.98
CA ASN A 167 -8.31 -2.60 -22.71
C ASN A 167 -7.06 -1.71 -22.58
N GLY A 168 -5.85 -2.23 -22.87
CA GLY A 168 -4.58 -1.51 -22.78
C GLY A 168 -4.08 -1.27 -21.37
N VAL A 169 -4.71 -1.82 -20.31
CA VAL A 169 -4.30 -1.59 -18.92
C VAL A 169 -3.38 -2.70 -18.41
N ARG A 170 -2.17 -2.34 -18.04
CA ARG A 170 -1.19 -3.22 -17.36
C ARG A 170 -1.25 -3.07 -15.85
N ILE A 171 -1.42 -1.84 -15.35
CA ILE A 171 -1.44 -1.50 -13.92
C ILE A 171 -2.90 -1.30 -13.48
N HIS A 172 -3.59 -2.36 -13.08
CA HIS A 172 -4.94 -2.23 -12.52
C HIS A 172 -4.93 -1.71 -11.08
N VAL A 173 -3.90 -2.06 -10.31
CA VAL A 173 -3.72 -1.58 -8.93
C VAL A 173 -2.29 -1.11 -8.73
N ALA A 174 -2.14 0.10 -8.19
CA ALA A 174 -0.86 0.65 -7.77
C ALA A 174 -0.89 1.02 -6.28
N GLY A 175 0.20 0.70 -5.57
CA GLY A 175 0.46 1.16 -4.21
C GLY A 175 1.69 2.07 -4.25
N ILE A 176 1.53 3.36 -3.96
CA ILE A 176 2.62 4.33 -4.02
C ILE A 176 3.03 4.70 -2.61
N ASP A 177 4.21 4.26 -2.16
CA ASP A 177 4.65 4.55 -0.81
C ASP A 177 5.14 5.99 -0.70
N LEU A 178 4.56 6.72 0.24
CA LEU A 178 4.82 8.12 0.50
C LEU A 178 5.38 8.32 1.91
N VAL A 179 6.38 9.17 2.01
CA VAL A 179 6.89 9.68 3.27
C VAL A 179 6.66 11.17 3.35
N ARG A 180 6.45 11.70 4.55
CA ARG A 180 6.41 13.14 4.79
C ARG A 180 7.72 13.55 5.46
N ASP A 181 8.45 14.45 4.81
CA ASP A 181 9.76 14.90 5.26
C ASP A 181 9.69 15.90 6.44
N ALA A 182 10.85 16.31 6.95
CA ALA A 182 10.97 17.27 8.05
C ALA A 182 10.34 18.64 7.77
N HIS A 183 10.08 18.97 6.51
CA HIS A 183 9.43 20.22 6.10
C HIS A 183 7.91 20.05 5.93
N GLY A 184 7.38 18.85 6.19
CA GLY A 184 5.95 18.53 6.03
C GLY A 184 5.55 18.29 4.58
N VAL A 185 6.51 18.05 3.67
CA VAL A 185 6.27 17.78 2.25
C VAL A 185 6.22 16.27 2.01
N PHE A 186 5.18 15.80 1.30
CA PHE A 186 5.12 14.41 0.88
C PHE A 186 6.05 14.15 -0.30
N ARG A 187 6.80 13.05 -0.20
CA ARG A 187 7.70 12.53 -1.25
C ARG A 187 7.39 11.07 -1.53
N VAL A 188 7.60 10.65 -2.75
CA VAL A 188 7.48 9.22 -3.12
C VAL A 188 8.73 8.50 -2.65
N LEU A 189 8.55 7.35 -2.00
CA LEU A 189 9.62 6.48 -1.52
C LEU A 189 9.85 5.29 -2.45
N GLU A 190 8.77 4.68 -2.95
CA GLU A 190 8.80 3.56 -3.89
C GLU A 190 7.45 3.40 -4.60
N ASP A 191 7.46 2.69 -5.73
CA ASP A 191 6.29 2.28 -6.49
C ASP A 191 6.09 0.78 -6.33
N ASN A 192 4.83 0.35 -6.14
CA ASN A 192 4.45 -1.05 -6.08
C ASN A 192 3.34 -1.30 -7.12
N LEU A 193 3.68 -1.96 -8.22
CA LEU A 193 2.80 -2.15 -9.39
C LEU A 193 2.48 -3.62 -9.69
N ARG A 194 3.16 -4.56 -9.01
CA ARG A 194 2.89 -6.00 -9.13
C ARG A 194 1.65 -6.40 -8.35
N SER A 195 1.77 -6.47 -7.05
CA SER A 195 0.71 -6.96 -6.15
C SER A 195 0.70 -6.20 -4.83
N PRO A 196 0.48 -4.85 -4.83
CA PRO A 196 0.49 -4.10 -3.58
C PRO A 196 -0.52 -4.67 -2.59
N SER A 197 -0.08 -4.85 -1.34
CA SER A 197 -0.88 -5.40 -0.25
C SER A 197 -1.17 -4.35 0.81
N GLY A 198 -2.22 -4.59 1.61
CA GLY A 198 -2.58 -3.78 2.76
C GLY A 198 -3.87 -2.98 2.62
N VAL A 199 -4.55 -3.01 1.48
CA VAL A 199 -5.82 -2.30 1.29
C VAL A 199 -6.94 -2.87 2.15
N SER A 200 -6.92 -4.17 2.42
CA SER A 200 -7.84 -4.83 3.35
C SER A 200 -7.77 -4.19 4.74
N TYR A 201 -6.55 -3.92 5.23
CA TYR A 201 -6.35 -3.27 6.52
C TYR A 201 -6.83 -1.81 6.50
N VAL A 202 -6.74 -1.08 5.38
CA VAL A 202 -7.33 0.27 5.26
C VAL A 202 -8.83 0.22 5.49
N MET A 203 -9.53 -0.73 4.86
CA MET A 203 -10.98 -0.88 5.00
C MET A 203 -11.38 -1.35 6.40
N GLU A 204 -10.69 -2.35 6.95
CA GLU A 204 -11.02 -2.91 8.26
C GLU A 204 -10.61 -1.98 9.41
N ASN A 205 -9.50 -1.25 9.30
CA ASN A 205 -9.14 -0.18 10.23
C ASN A 205 -10.27 0.85 10.31
N ARG A 206 -10.73 1.37 9.16
CA ARG A 206 -11.84 2.32 9.09
C ARG A 206 -13.12 1.76 9.70
N ARG A 207 -13.47 0.54 9.37
CA ARG A 207 -14.68 -0.13 9.88
C ARG A 207 -14.63 -0.29 11.40
N THR A 208 -13.47 -0.68 11.93
CA THR A 208 -13.28 -0.90 13.37
C THR A 208 -13.25 0.43 14.12
N MET A 209 -12.53 1.42 13.61
CA MET A 209 -12.50 2.77 14.17
C MET A 209 -13.90 3.40 14.22
N ALA A 210 -14.72 3.23 13.18
CA ALA A 210 -16.09 3.73 13.16
C ALA A 210 -16.99 3.11 14.23
N ARG A 211 -16.73 1.86 14.65
CA ARG A 211 -17.45 1.21 15.75
C ARG A 211 -17.00 1.68 17.13
N VAL A 212 -15.71 1.91 17.30
CA VAL A 212 -15.12 2.29 18.60
C VAL A 212 -15.29 3.79 18.85
N PHE A 213 -15.27 4.62 17.81
CA PHE A 213 -15.38 6.07 17.90
C PHE A 213 -16.52 6.64 17.04
N PRO A 214 -17.79 6.23 17.25
CA PRO A 214 -18.90 6.65 16.39
C PRO A 214 -19.11 8.17 16.39
N ASN A 215 -18.90 8.84 17.54
CA ASN A 215 -19.06 10.29 17.66
C ASN A 215 -18.01 11.07 16.86
N LEU A 216 -16.75 10.57 16.84
CA LEU A 216 -15.70 11.17 16.04
C LEU A 216 -16.04 11.16 14.54
N PHE A 217 -16.59 10.04 14.04
CA PHE A 217 -17.01 9.95 12.64
C PHE A 217 -18.22 10.85 12.33
N ALA A 218 -19.14 11.01 13.27
CA ALA A 218 -20.30 11.89 13.09
C ALA A 218 -19.89 13.38 12.98
N THR A 219 -18.82 13.78 13.67
CA THR A 219 -18.34 15.17 13.71
C THR A 219 -17.29 15.49 12.67
N HIS A 220 -16.49 14.49 12.25
CA HIS A 220 -15.43 14.63 11.26
C HIS A 220 -15.90 14.12 9.90
N ARG A 221 -15.90 14.96 8.90
CA ARG A 221 -16.30 14.61 7.53
C ARG A 221 -15.23 13.76 6.85
N VAL A 222 -15.07 12.53 7.33
CA VAL A 222 -14.06 11.59 6.80
C VAL A 222 -14.60 10.98 5.51
N ARG A 223 -13.82 11.02 4.42
CA ARG A 223 -14.18 10.39 3.15
C ARG A 223 -14.25 8.86 3.33
N ALA A 224 -15.22 8.23 2.67
CA ALA A 224 -15.40 6.78 2.72
C ALA A 224 -14.27 6.04 1.99
N VAL A 225 -13.98 4.82 2.45
CA VAL A 225 -13.00 3.90 1.83
C VAL A 225 -13.62 2.54 1.48
N GLY A 226 -14.89 2.32 1.83
CA GLY A 226 -15.55 1.01 1.72
C GLY A 226 -15.92 0.60 0.30
N ASP A 227 -15.85 1.51 -0.67
CA ASP A 227 -16.18 1.29 -2.07
C ASP A 227 -15.00 0.81 -2.94
N TYR A 228 -13.82 0.58 -2.32
CA TYR A 228 -12.63 0.11 -3.02
C TYR A 228 -12.89 -1.16 -3.84
N SER A 229 -13.51 -2.18 -3.23
CA SER A 229 -13.77 -3.45 -3.90
C SER A 229 -14.72 -3.31 -5.09
N SER A 230 -15.66 -2.35 -5.05
CA SER A 230 -16.53 -2.04 -6.18
C SER A 230 -15.77 -1.36 -7.33
N HIS A 231 -14.84 -0.45 -7.02
CA HIS A 231 -13.98 0.17 -8.02
C HIS A 231 -13.04 -0.86 -8.66
N LEU A 232 -12.46 -1.76 -7.83
CA LEU A 232 -11.59 -2.82 -8.34
C LEU A 232 -12.37 -3.78 -9.25
N LEU A 233 -13.53 -4.26 -8.81
CA LEU A 233 -14.36 -5.17 -9.63
C LEU A 233 -14.75 -4.53 -10.97
N ARG A 234 -15.12 -3.24 -10.96
CA ARG A 234 -15.43 -2.51 -12.19
C ARG A 234 -14.21 -2.46 -13.12
N ALA A 235 -13.03 -2.14 -12.60
CA ALA A 235 -11.81 -2.09 -13.39
C ALA A 235 -11.47 -3.47 -14.00
N LEU A 236 -11.62 -4.55 -13.21
CA LEU A 236 -11.39 -5.90 -13.66
C LEU A 236 -12.40 -6.32 -14.75
N ARG A 237 -13.69 -6.00 -14.58
CA ARG A 237 -14.71 -6.29 -15.60
C ARG A 237 -14.48 -5.51 -16.90
N ASN A 238 -14.07 -4.23 -16.78
CA ASN A 238 -13.73 -3.41 -17.95
C ASN A 238 -12.50 -3.92 -18.71
N ALA A 239 -11.66 -4.73 -18.06
CA ALA A 239 -10.48 -5.32 -18.70
C ALA A 239 -10.79 -6.55 -19.56
N ALA A 240 -11.95 -7.19 -19.38
CA ALA A 240 -12.33 -8.42 -20.08
C ALA A 240 -12.35 -8.22 -21.61
N ALA A 241 -11.83 -9.21 -22.34
CA ALA A 241 -11.88 -9.24 -23.80
C ALA A 241 -13.25 -9.63 -24.34
N SER A 242 -14.07 -10.29 -23.53
CA SER A 242 -15.40 -10.76 -23.93
C SER A 242 -16.40 -9.61 -23.99
N ASN A 243 -17.29 -9.66 -24.98
CA ASN A 243 -18.44 -8.76 -25.04
C ASN A 243 -19.60 -9.22 -24.12
N GLU A 244 -19.32 -10.11 -23.18
CA GLU A 244 -20.31 -10.57 -22.23
C GLU A 244 -20.63 -9.49 -21.20
N ALA A 245 -21.91 -9.37 -20.86
CA ALA A 245 -22.36 -8.34 -19.92
C ALA A 245 -21.84 -8.56 -18.49
N ASP A 246 -21.44 -9.79 -18.14
CA ASP A 246 -20.93 -10.18 -16.82
C ASP A 246 -19.75 -11.16 -16.94
N PRO A 247 -18.55 -10.68 -17.25
CA PRO A 247 -17.36 -11.51 -17.42
C PRO A 247 -16.98 -12.21 -16.10
N THR A 248 -16.48 -13.43 -16.21
CA THR A 248 -16.01 -14.22 -15.07
C THR A 248 -14.68 -13.69 -14.57
N VAL A 249 -14.70 -13.08 -13.40
CA VAL A 249 -13.53 -12.57 -12.68
C VAL A 249 -13.20 -13.51 -11.53
N VAL A 250 -11.92 -13.87 -11.35
CA VAL A 250 -11.45 -14.67 -10.21
C VAL A 250 -10.27 -14.01 -9.51
N VAL A 251 -10.09 -14.29 -8.21
CA VAL A 251 -8.87 -13.93 -7.46
C VAL A 251 -7.98 -15.16 -7.36
N LEU A 252 -6.81 -15.13 -7.99
CA LEU A 252 -5.83 -16.22 -7.93
C LEU A 252 -4.89 -16.02 -6.74
N THR A 253 -4.98 -16.91 -5.76
CA THR A 253 -4.19 -16.90 -4.53
C THR A 253 -3.17 -18.05 -4.50
N PRO A 254 -1.98 -17.85 -3.87
CA PRO A 254 -1.06 -18.95 -3.59
C PRO A 254 -1.52 -19.85 -2.43
N GLY A 255 -2.66 -19.54 -1.80
CA GLY A 255 -3.26 -20.34 -0.73
C GLY A 255 -3.00 -19.81 0.68
N VAL A 256 -3.46 -20.59 1.66
CA VAL A 256 -3.54 -20.21 3.09
C VAL A 256 -2.20 -19.94 3.77
N TYR A 257 -1.11 -20.38 3.19
CA TYR A 257 0.23 -20.15 3.75
C TYR A 257 0.80 -18.78 3.41
N ASN A 258 0.14 -18.01 2.55
CA ASN A 258 0.56 -16.67 2.20
C ASN A 258 0.17 -15.66 3.29
N SER A 259 1.08 -14.77 3.67
CA SER A 259 0.84 -13.75 4.71
C SER A 259 -0.32 -12.81 4.39
N ALA A 260 -0.59 -12.57 3.11
CA ALA A 260 -1.69 -11.73 2.64
C ALA A 260 -2.98 -12.51 2.33
N TYR A 261 -3.09 -13.79 2.71
CA TYR A 261 -4.27 -14.62 2.40
C TYR A 261 -5.57 -14.01 2.93
N PHE A 262 -5.53 -13.39 4.11
CA PHE A 262 -6.68 -12.63 4.64
C PHE A 262 -7.18 -11.59 3.62
N GLU A 263 -6.26 -10.81 3.03
CA GLU A 263 -6.61 -9.80 2.02
C GLU A 263 -7.22 -10.44 0.76
N HIS A 264 -6.64 -11.53 0.26
CA HIS A 264 -7.15 -12.23 -0.92
C HIS A 264 -8.59 -12.70 -0.70
N SER A 265 -8.83 -13.33 0.44
CA SER A 265 -10.14 -13.82 0.85
C SER A 265 -11.16 -12.67 1.06
N LEU A 266 -10.74 -11.58 1.71
CA LEU A 266 -11.61 -10.42 1.93
C LEU A 266 -12.03 -9.78 0.62
N LEU A 267 -11.08 -9.56 -0.30
CA LEU A 267 -11.34 -8.93 -1.60
C LEU A 267 -12.27 -9.81 -2.46
N ALA A 268 -12.00 -11.11 -2.56
CA ALA A 268 -12.86 -12.04 -3.30
C ALA A 268 -14.30 -11.99 -2.77
N ARG A 269 -14.45 -12.07 -1.44
CA ARG A 269 -15.78 -12.02 -0.78
C ARG A 269 -16.49 -10.68 -1.00
N GLN A 270 -15.77 -9.54 -0.91
CA GLN A 270 -16.38 -8.22 -1.08
C GLN A 270 -16.74 -7.93 -2.54
N MET A 271 -15.97 -8.43 -3.50
CA MET A 271 -16.28 -8.34 -4.92
C MET A 271 -17.35 -9.34 -5.35
N GLY A 272 -17.61 -10.39 -4.57
CA GLY A 272 -18.53 -11.46 -4.93
C GLY A 272 -18.01 -12.35 -6.05
N VAL A 273 -16.67 -12.58 -6.07
CA VAL A 273 -15.99 -13.41 -7.08
C VAL A 273 -15.31 -14.60 -6.40
N GLU A 274 -14.99 -15.63 -7.18
CA GLU A 274 -14.35 -16.84 -6.70
C GLU A 274 -12.89 -16.58 -6.29
N LEU A 275 -12.49 -17.15 -5.14
CA LEU A 275 -11.11 -17.26 -4.71
C LEU A 275 -10.58 -18.63 -5.16
N VAL A 276 -9.58 -18.63 -6.05
CA VAL A 276 -9.05 -19.85 -6.66
C VAL A 276 -7.57 -20.00 -6.41
N GLU A 277 -7.10 -21.24 -6.34
CA GLU A 277 -5.68 -21.61 -6.39
C GLU A 277 -5.33 -22.17 -7.78
N GLY A 278 -4.03 -22.24 -8.12
CA GLY A 278 -3.59 -22.75 -9.43
C GLY A 278 -4.18 -24.11 -9.81
N ARG A 279 -4.39 -24.99 -8.82
CA ARG A 279 -4.99 -26.33 -9.01
C ARG A 279 -6.46 -26.29 -9.43
N ASP A 280 -7.17 -25.22 -9.17
CA ASP A 280 -8.59 -25.04 -9.51
C ASP A 280 -8.76 -24.57 -10.96
N LEU A 281 -7.65 -24.10 -11.58
CA LEU A 281 -7.61 -23.60 -12.94
C LEU A 281 -6.90 -24.60 -13.88
N PHE A 282 -7.17 -24.48 -15.17
CA PHE A 282 -6.44 -25.17 -16.23
C PHE A 282 -6.64 -24.45 -17.56
N CYS A 283 -5.69 -24.64 -18.49
CA CYS A 283 -5.78 -24.12 -19.84
C CYS A 283 -6.11 -25.22 -20.84
N ARG A 284 -6.99 -24.91 -21.80
CA ARG A 284 -7.31 -25.74 -22.96
C ARG A 284 -7.56 -24.82 -24.16
N ASP A 285 -6.91 -25.11 -25.26
CA ASP A 285 -7.03 -24.34 -26.51
C ASP A 285 -6.79 -22.82 -26.31
N ASN A 286 -5.76 -22.47 -25.53
CA ASN A 286 -5.44 -21.10 -25.13
C ASN A 286 -6.59 -20.35 -24.41
N THR A 287 -7.45 -21.06 -23.72
CA THR A 287 -8.52 -20.50 -22.88
C THR A 287 -8.38 -21.05 -21.47
N VAL A 288 -8.59 -20.17 -20.47
CA VAL A 288 -8.51 -20.55 -19.06
C VAL A 288 -9.90 -20.95 -18.57
N TYR A 289 -9.96 -22.08 -17.86
CA TYR A 289 -11.16 -22.58 -17.23
C TYR A 289 -10.93 -22.82 -15.74
N MET A 290 -11.95 -22.60 -14.92
CA MET A 290 -11.99 -23.07 -13.55
C MET A 290 -12.88 -24.30 -13.41
N ARG A 291 -12.51 -25.18 -12.47
CA ARG A 291 -13.30 -26.36 -12.09
C ARG A 291 -14.32 -25.94 -11.04
N THR A 292 -15.58 -26.22 -11.32
CA THR A 292 -16.69 -25.99 -10.38
C THR A 292 -17.45 -27.29 -10.13
N THR A 293 -18.34 -27.31 -9.15
CA THR A 293 -19.23 -28.46 -8.88
C THR A 293 -20.25 -28.68 -10.00
N GLU A 294 -20.50 -27.67 -10.83
CA GLU A 294 -21.43 -27.72 -11.96
C GLU A 294 -20.74 -28.02 -13.30
N GLY A 295 -19.40 -28.14 -13.29
CA GLY A 295 -18.59 -28.36 -14.49
C GLY A 295 -17.47 -27.34 -14.64
N GLU A 296 -17.04 -27.14 -15.87
CA GLU A 296 -15.99 -26.19 -16.24
C GLU A 296 -16.62 -24.84 -16.59
N ARG A 297 -16.03 -23.75 -16.09
CA ARG A 297 -16.44 -22.38 -16.42
C ARG A 297 -15.25 -21.60 -16.96
N GLN A 298 -15.41 -20.93 -18.07
CA GLN A 298 -14.37 -20.04 -18.62
C GLN A 298 -14.09 -18.89 -17.65
N VAL A 299 -12.81 -18.48 -17.60
CA VAL A 299 -12.33 -17.35 -16.80
C VAL A 299 -11.84 -16.27 -17.76
N ASP A 300 -12.40 -15.07 -17.65
CA ASP A 300 -12.09 -13.93 -18.51
C ASP A 300 -11.03 -13.01 -17.90
N VAL A 301 -11.04 -12.86 -16.56
CA VAL A 301 -10.09 -11.99 -15.84
C VAL A 301 -9.60 -12.66 -14.57
N ILE A 302 -8.29 -12.65 -14.39
CA ILE A 302 -7.61 -13.17 -13.21
C ILE A 302 -6.95 -12.03 -12.46
N TYR A 303 -7.48 -11.66 -11.29
CA TYR A 303 -6.77 -10.80 -10.35
C TYR A 303 -5.77 -11.66 -9.58
N ARG A 304 -4.51 -11.63 -10.05
CA ARG A 304 -3.46 -12.46 -9.47
C ARG A 304 -2.87 -11.88 -8.18
N ARG A 305 -2.60 -12.78 -7.24
CA ARG A 305 -1.83 -12.51 -6.03
C ARG A 305 -0.61 -13.45 -5.94
N ILE A 306 -0.11 -13.85 -7.10
CA ILE A 306 1.04 -14.73 -7.31
C ILE A 306 2.08 -13.96 -8.12
N ASP A 307 3.35 -14.06 -7.75
CA ASP A 307 4.45 -13.43 -8.48
C ASP A 307 4.67 -14.08 -9.85
N ASP A 308 5.25 -13.32 -10.77
CA ASP A 308 5.43 -13.71 -12.17
C ASP A 308 6.12 -15.07 -12.31
N GLU A 309 7.16 -15.32 -11.53
CA GLU A 309 7.95 -16.55 -11.58
C GLU A 309 7.15 -17.83 -11.27
N PHE A 310 6.09 -17.72 -10.48
CA PHE A 310 5.26 -18.87 -10.11
C PHE A 310 4.01 -19.01 -10.98
N LEU A 311 3.72 -18.02 -11.85
CA LEU A 311 2.44 -17.91 -12.53
C LEU A 311 2.24 -18.99 -13.61
N ASP A 312 3.27 -19.29 -14.39
CA ASP A 312 3.19 -20.28 -15.48
C ASP A 312 4.42 -21.19 -15.50
N PRO A 313 4.29 -22.46 -15.10
CA PRO A 313 5.42 -23.41 -15.11
C PRO A 313 5.98 -23.73 -16.51
N MET A 314 5.27 -23.37 -17.58
CA MET A 314 5.80 -23.54 -18.95
C MET A 314 6.75 -22.42 -19.35
N HIS A 315 6.70 -21.27 -18.71
CA HIS A 315 7.48 -20.08 -19.06
C HIS A 315 8.46 -19.65 -17.98
N PHE A 316 8.17 -19.97 -16.71
CA PHE A 316 8.97 -19.58 -15.54
C PHE A 316 9.47 -20.80 -14.77
N LYS A 317 9.22 -20.86 -13.43
CA LYS A 317 9.66 -21.99 -12.59
C LYS A 317 8.91 -23.27 -12.97
N PRO A 318 9.59 -24.29 -13.56
CA PRO A 318 8.90 -25.48 -14.08
C PRO A 318 8.24 -26.35 -13.02
N ASP A 319 8.69 -26.21 -11.76
CA ASP A 319 8.17 -26.93 -10.59
C ASP A 319 7.08 -26.14 -9.84
N SER A 320 6.64 -24.99 -10.37
CA SER A 320 5.58 -24.21 -9.74
C SER A 320 4.27 -24.98 -9.68
N VAL A 321 3.70 -25.06 -8.48
CA VAL A 321 2.37 -25.62 -8.20
C VAL A 321 1.35 -24.54 -7.84
N LEU A 322 1.79 -23.27 -7.82
CA LEU A 322 0.96 -22.12 -7.48
C LEU A 322 0.24 -21.54 -8.70
N GLY A 323 0.85 -21.66 -9.87
CA GLY A 323 0.35 -21.11 -11.12
C GLY A 323 -0.38 -22.11 -11.99
N VAL A 324 -0.58 -21.75 -13.26
CA VAL A 324 -1.38 -22.49 -14.23
C VAL A 324 -0.58 -22.66 -15.52
N ALA A 325 -0.31 -23.90 -15.93
CA ALA A 325 0.42 -24.19 -17.14
C ALA A 325 -0.31 -23.67 -18.38
N GLY A 326 0.36 -22.83 -19.18
CA GLY A 326 -0.18 -22.26 -20.42
C GLY A 326 -0.99 -20.98 -20.25
N ILE A 327 -1.06 -20.41 -19.05
CA ILE A 327 -1.83 -19.17 -18.80
C ILE A 327 -1.28 -17.97 -19.58
N LEU A 328 0.05 -17.89 -19.80
CA LEU A 328 0.65 -16.85 -20.62
C LEU A 328 0.27 -16.98 -22.10
N ASN A 329 0.12 -18.20 -22.59
CA ASN A 329 -0.34 -18.41 -23.96
C ASN A 329 -1.80 -17.98 -24.13
N ALA A 330 -2.65 -18.24 -23.14
CA ALA A 330 -4.03 -17.76 -23.13
C ALA A 330 -4.10 -16.22 -23.08
N ALA A 331 -3.26 -15.58 -22.26
CA ALA A 331 -3.16 -14.12 -22.20
C ALA A 331 -2.64 -13.52 -23.51
N ARG A 332 -1.62 -14.14 -24.13
CA ARG A 332 -1.08 -13.69 -25.43
C ARG A 332 -2.10 -13.86 -26.57
N ALA A 333 -2.98 -14.84 -26.48
CA ALA A 333 -4.09 -15.02 -27.40
C ALA A 333 -5.24 -14.04 -27.18
N GLY A 334 -5.21 -13.24 -26.11
CA GLY A 334 -6.25 -12.28 -25.75
C GLY A 334 -7.50 -12.93 -25.12
N ASN A 335 -7.41 -14.19 -24.71
CA ASN A 335 -8.55 -14.96 -24.19
C ASN A 335 -8.71 -14.87 -22.67
N VAL A 336 -7.75 -14.27 -21.98
CA VAL A 336 -7.81 -13.97 -20.54
C VAL A 336 -6.96 -12.75 -20.23
N VAL A 337 -7.42 -11.95 -19.28
CA VAL A 337 -6.64 -10.83 -18.73
C VAL A 337 -6.03 -11.24 -17.39
N ILE A 338 -4.72 -11.01 -17.26
CA ILE A 338 -3.99 -11.17 -15.98
C ILE A 338 -3.80 -9.77 -15.40
N SER A 339 -4.48 -9.47 -14.33
CA SER A 339 -4.38 -8.21 -13.58
C SER A 339 -3.53 -8.42 -12.32
N SER A 340 -2.51 -7.67 -12.01
CA SER A 340 -1.72 -6.75 -12.81
C SER A 340 -0.88 -7.53 -13.82
N ALA A 341 -0.55 -6.92 -14.95
CA ALA A 341 0.09 -7.63 -16.06
C ALA A 341 1.46 -8.22 -15.66
N VAL A 342 1.83 -9.30 -16.33
CA VAL A 342 3.16 -9.91 -16.21
C VAL A 342 4.23 -8.89 -16.64
N GLY A 343 5.31 -8.81 -15.87
CA GLY A 343 6.41 -7.89 -16.13
C GLY A 343 6.24 -6.51 -15.49
N ASN A 344 5.14 -6.23 -14.79
CA ASN A 344 4.94 -4.95 -14.08
C ASN A 344 6.03 -4.67 -13.04
N GLY A 345 6.72 -5.69 -12.54
CA GLY A 345 7.79 -5.57 -11.58
C GLY A 345 8.97 -4.70 -12.00
N VAL A 346 9.12 -4.42 -13.31
CA VAL A 346 10.10 -3.41 -13.77
C VAL A 346 9.80 -2.03 -13.17
N GLY A 347 8.53 -1.72 -12.94
CA GLY A 347 8.15 -0.46 -12.30
C GLY A 347 8.39 -0.42 -10.79
N ASP A 348 8.55 -1.58 -10.14
CA ASP A 348 8.89 -1.69 -8.71
C ASP A 348 10.41 -1.58 -8.47
N ASP A 349 11.24 -1.68 -9.51
CA ASP A 349 12.69 -1.60 -9.44
C ASP A 349 13.14 -0.22 -8.93
N LYS A 350 13.92 -0.18 -7.83
CA LYS A 350 14.33 1.07 -7.18
C LYS A 350 15.30 1.92 -8.02
N LEU A 351 15.97 1.35 -9.04
CA LEU A 351 16.72 2.14 -10.00
C LEU A 351 15.78 2.77 -11.04
N VAL A 352 14.78 2.01 -11.54
CA VAL A 352 13.75 2.55 -12.44
C VAL A 352 12.98 3.67 -11.76
N TYR A 353 12.64 3.51 -10.48
CA TYR A 353 12.03 4.54 -9.67
C TYR A 353 12.77 5.90 -9.77
N THR A 354 14.11 5.90 -9.84
CA THR A 354 14.88 7.16 -9.95
C THR A 354 14.63 7.90 -11.26
N TYR A 355 14.17 7.20 -12.29
CA TYR A 355 13.85 7.78 -13.61
C TYR A 355 12.36 8.16 -13.76
N VAL A 356 11.50 7.86 -12.79
CA VAL A 356 10.07 8.18 -12.93
C VAL A 356 9.78 9.66 -13.16
N PRO A 357 10.50 10.63 -12.55
CA PRO A 357 10.37 12.04 -12.93
C PRO A 357 10.59 12.28 -14.43
N THR A 358 11.61 11.68 -15.01
CA THR A 358 11.93 11.77 -16.45
C THR A 358 10.88 11.02 -17.31
N ILE A 359 10.39 9.89 -16.83
CA ILE A 359 9.30 9.12 -17.48
C ILE A 359 8.02 9.97 -17.57
N ILE A 360 7.67 10.70 -16.51
CA ILE A 360 6.54 11.64 -16.49
C ILE A 360 6.73 12.74 -17.53
N GLU A 361 7.91 13.35 -17.58
CA GLU A 361 8.21 14.39 -18.55
C GLU A 361 8.18 13.88 -19.99
N TYR A 362 8.71 12.68 -20.24
CA TYR A 362 8.77 12.06 -21.56
C TYR A 362 7.38 11.74 -22.13
N TYR A 363 6.55 11.02 -21.37
CA TYR A 363 5.26 10.57 -21.89
C TYR A 363 4.13 11.58 -21.75
N LEU A 364 4.15 12.40 -20.69
CA LEU A 364 3.07 13.34 -20.40
C LEU A 364 3.40 14.79 -20.77
N GLY A 365 4.68 15.13 -21.00
CA GLY A 365 5.11 16.50 -21.20
C GLY A 365 4.91 17.39 -19.96
N GLU A 366 4.75 16.78 -18.78
CA GLU A 366 4.41 17.46 -17.53
C GLU A 366 5.59 17.40 -16.54
N LYS A 367 5.65 18.38 -15.63
CA LYS A 367 6.54 18.27 -14.48
C LYS A 367 5.95 17.35 -13.42
N PRO A 368 6.77 16.55 -12.71
CA PRO A 368 6.30 15.70 -11.63
C PRO A 368 5.57 16.51 -10.55
N ALA A 369 4.33 16.11 -10.24
CA ALA A 369 3.52 16.73 -9.18
C ALA A 369 3.94 16.26 -7.78
N LEU A 370 4.55 15.07 -7.68
CA LEU A 370 5.16 14.53 -6.47
C LEU A 370 6.65 14.28 -6.74
N ALA A 371 7.49 14.83 -5.89
CA ALA A 371 8.93 14.58 -5.94
C ALA A 371 9.26 13.22 -5.33
N ASN A 372 10.28 12.56 -5.84
CA ASN A 372 10.89 11.41 -5.20
C ASN A 372 11.70 11.82 -3.96
N VAL A 373 11.99 10.88 -3.09
CA VAL A 373 13.12 10.99 -2.16
C VAL A 373 14.41 10.99 -2.99
N ASP A 374 15.33 11.90 -2.66
CA ASP A 374 16.61 11.98 -3.33
C ASP A 374 17.34 10.63 -3.25
N THR A 375 17.81 10.13 -4.38
CA THR A 375 18.33 8.75 -4.46
C THR A 375 19.58 8.71 -5.32
N PHE A 376 20.66 8.20 -4.75
CA PHE A 376 21.91 7.90 -5.44
C PHE A 376 21.85 6.54 -6.10
N ARG A 377 22.27 6.48 -7.34
CA ARG A 377 22.31 5.27 -8.17
C ARG A 377 23.71 4.69 -8.14
N CYS A 378 23.94 3.67 -7.32
CA CYS A 378 25.29 3.08 -7.17
C CYS A 378 25.86 2.49 -8.46
N TRP A 379 25.04 2.23 -9.49
CA TRP A 379 25.48 1.76 -10.80
C TRP A 379 26.21 2.83 -11.64
N LEU A 380 26.07 4.11 -11.29
CA LEU A 380 26.82 5.23 -11.87
C LEU A 380 28.08 5.48 -11.04
N ASP A 381 29.23 5.57 -11.71
CA ASP A 381 30.53 5.62 -11.05
C ASP A 381 30.65 6.82 -10.10
N ASP A 382 30.26 8.01 -10.56
CA ASP A 382 30.35 9.25 -9.77
C ASP A 382 29.45 9.19 -8.52
N GLU A 383 28.19 8.75 -8.68
CA GLU A 383 27.24 8.63 -7.57
C GLU A 383 27.67 7.53 -6.59
N ARG A 384 28.26 6.43 -7.09
CA ARG A 384 28.77 5.34 -6.25
C ARG A 384 29.94 5.79 -5.37
N GLU A 385 30.89 6.54 -5.91
CA GLU A 385 32.02 7.03 -5.13
C GLU A 385 31.52 8.01 -4.04
N GLU A 386 30.58 8.91 -4.35
CA GLU A 386 29.95 9.77 -3.33
C GLU A 386 29.26 8.94 -2.23
N VAL A 387 28.52 7.88 -2.59
CA VAL A 387 27.88 6.98 -1.62
C VAL A 387 28.91 6.31 -0.74
N LEU A 388 30.02 5.85 -1.31
CA LEU A 388 31.06 5.14 -0.55
C LEU A 388 31.82 6.07 0.41
N ASP A 389 31.99 7.32 0.03
CA ASP A 389 32.63 8.35 0.87
C ASP A 389 31.74 8.78 2.06
N ARG A 390 30.43 8.67 1.90
CA ARG A 390 29.41 9.12 2.88
C ARG A 390 28.53 7.99 3.39
N ILE A 391 29.01 6.78 3.35
CA ILE A 391 28.19 5.58 3.60
C ILE A 391 27.64 5.54 5.04
N ASP A 392 28.32 6.16 5.98
CA ASP A 392 27.90 6.34 7.39
C ASP A 392 26.80 7.39 7.59
N GLU A 393 26.50 8.20 6.56
CA GLU A 393 25.44 9.22 6.60
C GLU A 393 24.16 8.76 5.87
N LEU A 394 24.23 7.70 5.06
CA LEU A 394 23.20 7.31 4.12
C LEU A 394 22.46 6.04 4.54
N VAL A 395 21.26 5.85 3.97
CA VAL A 395 20.52 4.59 4.03
C VAL A 395 20.79 3.82 2.74
N ILE A 396 21.44 2.67 2.85
CA ILE A 396 21.80 1.82 1.72
C ILE A 396 20.73 0.74 1.57
N LYS A 397 20.16 0.61 0.38
CA LYS A 397 19.05 -0.31 0.10
C LYS A 397 19.37 -1.21 -1.07
N PRO A 398 19.01 -2.51 -1.00
CA PRO A 398 19.02 -3.36 -2.18
C PRO A 398 17.95 -2.86 -3.18
N VAL A 399 18.26 -2.94 -4.47
CA VAL A 399 17.33 -2.52 -5.54
C VAL A 399 16.12 -3.44 -5.57
N GLU A 400 16.34 -4.73 -5.43
CA GLU A 400 15.34 -5.80 -5.56
C GLU A 400 14.76 -6.26 -4.21
N GLY A 401 15.00 -5.54 -3.14
CA GLY A 401 14.47 -5.90 -1.82
C GLY A 401 13.18 -5.15 -1.47
N SER A 402 12.30 -5.78 -0.71
CA SER A 402 11.14 -5.14 -0.09
C SER A 402 11.02 -5.49 1.39
N GLY A 403 9.97 -5.00 2.06
CA GLY A 403 9.77 -5.29 3.49
C GLY A 403 10.85 -4.75 4.42
N GLY A 404 11.81 -3.96 3.93
CA GLY A 404 12.92 -3.40 4.72
C GLY A 404 14.08 -4.38 4.98
N TYR A 405 14.09 -5.54 4.33
CA TYR A 405 15.21 -6.49 4.46
C TYR A 405 16.44 -6.01 3.68
N GLY A 406 17.61 -6.22 4.28
CA GLY A 406 18.88 -5.85 3.68
C GLY A 406 19.19 -4.35 3.69
N ILE A 407 18.32 -3.52 4.26
CA ILE A 407 18.57 -2.08 4.44
C ILE A 407 19.63 -1.89 5.53
N VAL A 408 20.62 -1.04 5.24
CA VAL A 408 21.64 -0.61 6.21
C VAL A 408 21.49 0.88 6.45
N PHE A 409 21.21 1.26 7.70
CA PHE A 409 21.23 2.64 8.14
C PHE A 409 22.66 2.99 8.54
N GLY A 410 23.35 3.77 7.70
CA GLY A 410 24.75 4.13 7.91
C GLY A 410 25.03 4.75 9.29
N PRO A 411 24.20 5.73 9.76
CA PRO A 411 24.40 6.34 11.08
C PRO A 411 24.34 5.37 12.27
N ASP A 412 23.63 4.25 12.11
CA ASP A 412 23.44 3.25 13.18
C ASP A 412 24.32 2.00 13.00
N ALA A 413 25.02 1.93 11.85
CA ALA A 413 25.78 0.75 11.47
C ALA A 413 27.17 0.71 12.13
N SER A 414 27.61 -0.48 12.52
CA SER A 414 28.97 -0.71 12.99
C SER A 414 29.98 -0.58 11.83
N GLU A 415 31.25 -0.28 12.13
CA GLU A 415 32.32 -0.24 11.14
C GLU A 415 32.41 -1.53 10.30
N LYS A 416 32.15 -2.69 10.90
CA LYS A 416 32.13 -3.98 10.23
C LYS A 416 30.98 -4.08 9.22
N GLU A 417 29.80 -3.58 9.57
CA GLU A 417 28.65 -3.55 8.69
C GLU A 417 28.88 -2.57 7.53
N LEU A 418 29.42 -1.38 7.82
CA LEU A 418 29.80 -0.40 6.80
C LEU A 418 30.84 -0.98 5.83
N ALA A 419 31.87 -1.66 6.33
CA ALA A 419 32.85 -2.32 5.47
C ALA A 419 32.24 -3.45 4.62
N THR A 420 31.29 -4.18 5.19
CA THR A 420 30.59 -5.27 4.49
C THR A 420 29.71 -4.74 3.37
N ILE A 421 28.89 -3.70 3.64
CA ILE A 421 28.02 -3.10 2.63
C ILE A 421 28.83 -2.37 1.55
N SER A 422 29.91 -1.67 1.90
CA SER A 422 30.82 -1.04 0.94
C SER A 422 31.38 -2.07 -0.05
N LYS A 423 31.76 -3.27 0.44
CA LYS A 423 32.23 -4.35 -0.41
C LYS A 423 31.11 -4.84 -1.35
N LYS A 424 29.89 -5.00 -0.87
CA LYS A 424 28.73 -5.40 -1.69
C LYS A 424 28.44 -4.37 -2.78
N VAL A 425 28.36 -3.08 -2.43
CA VAL A 425 28.14 -1.99 -3.40
C VAL A 425 29.20 -1.97 -4.48
N ARG A 426 30.49 -2.19 -4.13
CA ARG A 426 31.57 -2.26 -5.13
C ARG A 426 31.51 -3.51 -6.01
N SER A 427 31.10 -4.64 -5.47
CA SER A 427 31.03 -5.91 -6.22
C SER A 427 29.83 -6.03 -7.14
N ASP A 428 28.71 -5.44 -6.75
CA ASP A 428 27.47 -5.40 -7.50
C ASP A 428 26.81 -4.01 -7.45
N PRO A 429 27.33 -3.04 -8.21
CA PRO A 429 26.81 -1.68 -8.17
C PRO A 429 25.35 -1.53 -8.62
N ARG A 430 24.86 -2.44 -9.49
CA ARG A 430 23.49 -2.41 -9.97
C ARG A 430 22.49 -2.80 -8.86
N GLY A 431 22.91 -3.68 -7.97
CA GLY A 431 22.06 -4.20 -6.90
C GLY A 431 21.77 -3.21 -5.76
N TRP A 432 22.30 -1.95 -5.81
CA TRP A 432 22.21 -1.03 -4.68
C TRP A 432 21.86 0.40 -5.07
N ILE A 433 21.05 1.02 -4.22
CA ILE A 433 20.82 2.47 -4.18
C ILE A 433 21.17 3.01 -2.78
N ALA A 434 21.35 4.31 -2.69
CA ALA A 434 21.49 5.00 -1.41
C ALA A 434 20.60 6.24 -1.35
N GLN A 435 20.11 6.55 -0.15
CA GLN A 435 19.26 7.71 0.10
C GLN A 435 19.75 8.46 1.34
N PRO A 436 19.66 9.79 1.38
CA PRO A 436 19.79 10.52 2.64
C PRO A 436 18.78 10.02 3.66
N VAL A 437 19.13 10.03 4.95
CA VAL A 437 18.17 9.71 6.01
C VAL A 437 17.02 10.71 5.99
N VAL A 438 15.83 10.27 5.59
CA VAL A 438 14.63 11.09 5.66
C VAL A 438 14.09 11.04 7.09
N GLN A 439 13.99 12.19 7.73
CA GLN A 439 13.29 12.32 9.01
C GLN A 439 11.79 12.25 8.74
N LEU A 440 11.22 11.06 8.90
CA LEU A 440 9.80 10.83 8.70
C LEU A 440 8.97 11.68 9.66
N SER A 441 7.78 12.13 9.23
CA SER A 441 6.85 12.80 10.13
C SER A 441 6.42 11.89 11.28
N THR A 442 5.96 12.51 12.36
CA THR A 442 5.43 11.81 13.53
C THR A 442 3.95 12.10 13.73
N VAL A 443 3.27 11.12 14.31
CA VAL A 443 1.88 11.22 14.77
C VAL A 443 1.80 10.69 16.20
N PRO A 444 0.99 11.29 17.10
CA PRO A 444 0.75 10.72 18.41
C PRO A 444 0.29 9.28 18.31
N THR A 445 0.95 8.39 19.02
CA THR A 445 0.74 6.94 19.01
C THR A 445 0.64 6.46 20.44
N GLN A 446 -0.30 5.57 20.72
CA GLN A 446 -0.41 4.99 22.05
C GLN A 446 0.76 4.02 22.30
N ILE A 447 1.49 4.28 23.36
CA ILE A 447 2.54 3.43 23.89
C ILE A 447 2.24 3.23 25.37
N ASP A 448 1.91 2.01 25.73
CA ASP A 448 1.44 1.66 27.06
C ASP A 448 0.24 2.54 27.51
N ASP A 449 0.41 3.37 28.53
CA ASP A 449 -0.62 4.21 29.14
C ASP A 449 -0.60 5.68 28.67
N LYS A 450 0.21 6.03 27.67
CA LYS A 450 0.40 7.42 27.20
C LYS A 450 0.48 7.53 25.69
N LEU A 451 0.38 8.76 25.20
CA LEU A 451 0.68 9.09 23.80
C LEU A 451 2.14 9.54 23.64
N ALA A 452 2.81 9.01 22.65
CA ALA A 452 4.17 9.38 22.27
C ALA A 452 4.29 9.60 20.77
N PRO A 453 5.20 10.48 20.29
CA PRO A 453 5.43 10.63 18.86
C PRO A 453 6.02 9.34 18.27
N ARG A 454 5.54 8.92 17.11
CA ARG A 454 6.11 7.80 16.36
C ARG A 454 6.12 8.13 14.88
N HIS A 455 7.17 7.71 14.20
CA HIS A 455 7.33 7.89 12.76
C HIS A 455 6.29 7.11 11.97
N VAL A 456 5.80 7.71 10.89
CA VAL A 456 4.78 7.14 10.02
C VAL A 456 5.13 7.31 8.54
N ASP A 457 4.64 6.37 7.73
CA ASP A 457 4.57 6.51 6.27
C ASP A 457 3.12 6.34 5.79
N LEU A 458 2.92 6.33 4.47
CA LEU A 458 1.59 6.22 3.87
C LEU A 458 1.69 5.42 2.56
N ARG A 459 0.88 4.38 2.43
CA ARG A 459 0.63 3.69 1.15
C ARG A 459 -0.79 3.98 0.67
N PRO A 460 -1.02 4.98 -0.19
CA PRO A 460 -2.24 5.12 -0.97
C PRO A 460 -2.37 3.99 -1.97
N PHE A 461 -3.62 3.68 -2.35
CA PHE A 461 -3.94 2.73 -3.41
C PHE A 461 -4.66 3.44 -4.54
N ALA A 462 -4.27 3.13 -5.76
CA ALA A 462 -4.94 3.60 -6.98
C ALA A 462 -5.47 2.41 -7.78
N VAL A 463 -6.64 2.57 -8.39
CA VAL A 463 -7.25 1.61 -9.31
C VAL A 463 -7.39 2.29 -10.66
N ASN A 464 -6.83 1.65 -11.68
CA ASN A 464 -6.91 2.10 -13.07
C ASN A 464 -7.92 1.23 -13.83
N ASP A 465 -8.98 1.82 -14.38
CA ASP A 465 -10.02 1.11 -15.13
C ASP A 465 -9.90 1.31 -16.64
N GLY A 466 -8.84 2.00 -17.09
CA GLY A 466 -8.56 2.33 -18.50
C GLY A 466 -9.01 3.74 -18.86
N ASP A 467 -10.15 4.19 -18.34
CA ASP A 467 -10.67 5.53 -18.57
C ASP A 467 -10.09 6.56 -17.59
N ASP A 468 -10.00 6.21 -16.31
CA ASP A 468 -9.44 7.06 -15.26
C ASP A 468 -8.70 6.22 -14.19
N VAL A 469 -7.81 6.90 -13.48
CA VAL A 469 -7.15 6.39 -12.29
C VAL A 469 -7.88 6.93 -11.07
N TRP A 470 -8.63 6.05 -10.40
CA TRP A 470 -9.27 6.40 -9.13
C TRP A 470 -8.30 6.13 -7.97
N VAL A 471 -8.18 7.09 -7.04
CA VAL A 471 -7.35 6.97 -5.85
C VAL A 471 -8.23 6.83 -4.62
N LEU A 472 -8.06 5.74 -3.87
CA LEU A 472 -8.75 5.50 -2.60
C LEU A 472 -8.53 6.67 -1.64
N PRO A 473 -9.59 7.36 -1.14
CA PRO A 473 -9.44 8.52 -0.26
C PRO A 473 -9.02 8.10 1.15
N GLY A 474 -7.82 7.58 1.27
CA GLY A 474 -7.19 6.98 2.42
C GLY A 474 -5.91 6.27 2.01
N GLY A 475 -5.41 5.43 2.88
CA GLY A 475 -4.22 4.63 2.61
C GLY A 475 -3.80 3.88 3.86
N LEU A 476 -2.93 2.91 3.71
CA LEU A 476 -2.31 2.25 4.85
C LEU A 476 -1.26 3.19 5.45
N THR A 477 -1.53 3.76 6.62
CA THR A 477 -0.49 4.39 7.43
C THR A 477 0.18 3.32 8.28
N ARG A 478 1.49 3.10 8.05
CA ARG A 478 2.32 2.25 8.91
C ARG A 478 2.99 3.11 9.97
N VAL A 479 3.21 2.58 11.16
CA VAL A 479 3.80 3.30 12.29
C VAL A 479 4.91 2.49 12.93
N ALA A 480 6.08 3.11 13.15
CA ALA A 480 7.19 2.50 13.86
C ALA A 480 6.90 2.53 15.37
N LEU A 481 6.64 1.37 15.99
CA LEU A 481 6.33 1.30 17.42
C LEU A 481 7.54 1.53 18.34
N PRO A 482 8.76 1.00 18.05
CA PRO A 482 9.94 1.31 18.84
C PRO A 482 10.32 2.80 18.74
N GLU A 483 10.77 3.36 19.86
CA GLU A 483 11.19 4.77 19.93
C GLU A 483 12.39 5.03 19.01
N GLY A 484 12.31 6.12 18.23
CA GLY A 484 13.38 6.54 17.31
C GLY A 484 13.52 5.69 16.05
N SER A 485 12.80 4.57 15.94
CA SER A 485 12.88 3.73 14.74
C SER A 485 12.26 4.44 13.53
N LEU A 486 12.98 4.41 12.41
CA LEU A 486 12.50 4.84 11.08
C LEU A 486 11.89 3.69 10.27
N VAL A 487 11.98 2.44 10.79
CA VAL A 487 11.42 1.27 10.14
C VAL A 487 9.96 1.12 10.52
N VAL A 488 9.07 1.39 9.59
CA VAL A 488 7.61 1.38 9.78
C VAL A 488 6.94 0.07 9.36
N ASN A 489 7.69 -0.84 8.71
CA ASN A 489 7.12 -2.03 8.12
C ASN A 489 6.52 -2.99 9.16
N SER A 490 5.32 -3.47 8.87
CA SER A 490 4.58 -4.41 9.72
C SER A 490 5.31 -5.74 9.90
N SER A 491 6.06 -6.19 8.88
CA SER A 491 6.91 -7.38 8.94
C SER A 491 8.06 -7.27 9.96
N GLN A 492 8.40 -6.05 10.37
CA GLN A 492 9.43 -5.77 11.37
C GLN A 492 8.86 -5.24 12.70
N GLY A 493 7.59 -5.52 12.98
CA GLY A 493 6.94 -5.15 14.23
C GLY A 493 6.30 -3.77 14.23
N GLY A 494 6.11 -3.16 13.05
CA GLY A 494 5.32 -1.92 12.91
C GLY A 494 3.83 -2.16 13.12
N GLY A 495 3.12 -1.11 13.53
CA GLY A 495 1.66 -1.06 13.62
C GLY A 495 1.02 -0.30 12.48
N SER A 496 -0.29 -0.09 12.57
CA SER A 496 -1.06 0.70 11.61
C SER A 496 -1.90 1.78 12.28
N LYS A 497 -2.33 2.76 11.49
CA LYS A 497 -3.31 3.78 11.86
C LYS A 497 -4.37 3.90 10.77
N ASP A 498 -5.60 4.18 11.18
CA ASP A 498 -6.61 4.59 10.21
C ASP A 498 -6.26 5.97 9.62
N THR A 499 -6.27 6.09 8.31
CA THR A 499 -5.96 7.32 7.59
C THR A 499 -7.24 8.08 7.25
N TRP A 500 -7.46 9.22 7.88
CA TRP A 500 -8.65 10.05 7.68
C TRP A 500 -8.37 11.16 6.69
N VAL A 501 -8.93 11.05 5.50
CA VAL A 501 -8.97 12.14 4.53
C VAL A 501 -10.25 12.95 4.76
N LEU A 502 -10.09 14.23 5.08
CA LEU A 502 -11.21 15.10 5.35
C LEU A 502 -11.85 15.57 4.03
N ALA A 503 -13.18 15.63 3.99
CA ALA A 503 -13.90 16.24 2.87
C ALA A 503 -13.81 17.77 2.91
N SER A 504 -13.77 18.41 1.74
CA SER A 504 -13.86 19.88 1.65
C SER A 504 -15.28 20.35 2.02
N ARG A 505 -15.40 21.59 2.49
CA ARG A 505 -16.72 22.18 2.76
C ARG A 505 -17.55 22.32 1.48
N ALA A 506 -16.92 22.65 0.36
CA ALA A 506 -17.58 22.77 -0.94
C ALA A 506 -18.13 21.42 -1.43
N SER A 507 -17.35 20.33 -1.35
CA SER A 507 -17.80 19.00 -1.79
C SER A 507 -18.96 18.43 -0.96
N VAL A 508 -19.19 18.91 0.26
CA VAL A 508 -20.34 18.53 1.07
C VAL A 508 -21.59 19.27 0.61
N ALA A 509 -21.48 20.58 0.34
CA ALA A 509 -22.59 21.37 -0.19
C ALA A 509 -23.04 20.84 -1.57
N ASP A 510 -22.10 20.45 -2.43
CA ASP A 510 -22.40 19.86 -3.74
C ASP A 510 -23.12 18.51 -3.62
N ARG A 511 -22.74 17.67 -2.66
CA ARG A 511 -23.42 16.39 -2.38
C ARG A 511 -24.80 16.58 -1.76
N GLU A 512 -24.97 17.54 -0.86
CA GLU A 512 -26.27 17.88 -0.27
C GLU A 512 -27.21 18.45 -1.33
N LEU A 513 -26.69 19.26 -2.27
CA LEU A 513 -27.44 19.76 -3.43
C LEU A 513 -27.86 18.62 -4.37
N ALA A 514 -26.91 17.73 -4.72
CA ALA A 514 -27.20 16.58 -5.58
C ALA A 514 -28.18 15.59 -4.91
N ALA A 515 -28.05 15.34 -3.61
CA ALA A 515 -29.00 14.53 -2.86
C ALA A 515 -30.39 15.16 -2.81
N ALA A 516 -30.47 16.48 -2.64
CA ALA A 516 -31.74 17.23 -2.67
C ALA A 516 -32.39 17.23 -4.06
N GLU A 517 -31.59 17.26 -5.13
CA GLU A 517 -32.07 17.14 -6.52
C GLU A 517 -32.61 15.74 -6.80
N VAL A 518 -31.92 14.67 -6.35
CA VAL A 518 -32.40 13.30 -6.48
C VAL A 518 -33.71 13.08 -5.73
N VAL A 519 -33.84 13.64 -4.51
CA VAL A 519 -35.08 13.55 -3.72
C VAL A 519 -36.21 14.35 -4.40
N ARG A 520 -35.90 15.46 -5.09
CA ARG A 520 -36.90 16.23 -5.87
C ARG A 520 -37.31 15.52 -7.16
N ALA A 521 -36.41 14.72 -7.76
CA ALA A 521 -36.67 13.99 -9.01
C ALA A 521 -37.44 12.67 -8.79
N LEU A 522 -37.54 12.18 -7.55
CA LEU A 522 -38.33 10.98 -7.25
C LEU A 522 -39.82 11.30 -7.44
N PRO A 523 -40.56 10.56 -8.29
CA PRO A 523 -42.00 10.75 -8.44
C PRO A 523 -42.66 10.52 -7.10
N LYS A 524 -43.50 11.47 -6.67
CA LYS A 524 -44.33 11.31 -5.48
C LYS A 524 -45.16 10.06 -5.65
N ALA A 525 -44.77 8.97 -4.97
CA ALA A 525 -45.53 7.73 -4.94
C ALA A 525 -46.95 8.07 -4.46
N ALA A 526 -47.91 7.83 -5.32
CA ALA A 526 -49.33 7.99 -5.04
C ALA A 526 -49.69 7.11 -3.83
N LYS A 527 -50.22 7.76 -2.80
CA LYS A 527 -50.93 7.07 -1.73
C LYS A 527 -52.22 6.48 -2.31
N ASN A 528 -52.26 5.18 -2.46
CA ASN A 528 -53.51 4.39 -2.44
C ASN A 528 -53.13 2.93 -2.14
N SER A 529 -53.42 2.55 -0.98
CA SER A 529 -54.60 1.90 -0.41
C SER A 529 -54.60 0.37 -0.46
N LYS A 530 -54.96 -0.11 0.68
CA LYS A 530 -55.75 -1.30 1.04
C LYS A 530 -55.02 -2.65 1.15
N SER A 531 -54.93 -2.97 2.41
CA SER A 531 -55.16 -4.25 3.07
C SER A 531 -55.67 -5.40 2.19
N GLU A 532 -54.96 -6.52 2.27
CA GLU A 532 -55.62 -7.84 2.47
C GLU A 532 -54.72 -8.76 3.26
N LYS A 533 -55.33 -9.39 4.26
CA LYS A 533 -54.81 -10.41 5.14
C LYS A 533 -54.97 -11.78 4.49
N SER A 534 -54.05 -12.65 4.74
CA SER A 534 -54.17 -14.09 5.08
C SER A 534 -52.79 -14.70 4.82
N GLY A 535 -52.17 -15.39 5.67
CA GLY A 535 -52.56 -16.50 6.52
C GLY A 535 -51.73 -17.69 6.14
N ASP A 536 -50.93 -18.06 7.07
CA ASP A 536 -50.67 -19.45 7.52
C ASP A 536 -49.43 -20.21 7.05
N GLU A 537 -48.73 -20.61 8.08
CA GLU A 537 -48.12 -21.90 8.47
C GLU A 537 -46.86 -22.44 7.76
N SER A 538 -45.82 -22.38 8.53
CA SER A 538 -44.99 -23.49 9.09
C SER A 538 -44.41 -24.51 8.13
N SER A 539 -43.11 -24.67 8.18
CA SER A 539 -42.48 -25.96 8.53
C SER A 539 -40.97 -25.80 8.76
N GLN A 540 -40.58 -26.04 9.98
CA GLN A 540 -39.24 -26.45 10.39
C GLN A 540 -38.91 -27.83 9.80
N GLN A 541 -37.72 -27.98 9.28
CA GLN A 541 -37.02 -29.27 9.34
C GLN A 541 -35.52 -29.05 9.51
N GLN A 542 -35.09 -29.35 10.74
CA GLN A 542 -33.72 -29.74 11.07
C GLN A 542 -33.38 -31.04 10.34
N GLN A 543 -32.20 -31.09 9.75
CA GLN A 543 -31.49 -32.35 9.57
C GLN A 543 -30.04 -32.22 10.01
N GLN A 544 -29.77 -32.89 11.12
CA GLN A 544 -28.46 -33.36 11.53
C GLN A 544 -27.93 -34.33 10.47
N GLN A 545 -26.68 -34.20 10.08
CA GLN A 545 -25.96 -35.30 9.46
C GLN A 545 -24.59 -35.48 10.10
N GLY A 546 -24.37 -36.71 10.44
CA GLY A 546 -23.27 -37.23 11.17
C GLY A 546 -21.97 -37.31 10.37
N HIS A 547 -20.90 -37.37 11.13
CA HIS A 547 -19.57 -37.71 10.68
C HIS A 547 -19.53 -39.13 10.08
N ALA A 548 -19.00 -39.23 8.87
CA ALA A 548 -18.44 -40.46 8.34
C ALA A 548 -16.99 -40.21 7.98
N GLU A 549 -16.11 -40.83 8.74
CA GLU A 549 -14.70 -40.97 8.37
C GLU A 549 -14.60 -41.87 7.13
N GLY A 550 -13.98 -41.36 6.08
CA GLY A 550 -13.64 -42.09 4.87
C GLY A 550 -12.13 -42.25 4.71
N PRO A 551 -11.64 -43.31 4.09
CA PRO A 551 -10.26 -43.76 4.19
C PRO A 551 -9.28 -43.04 3.25
N GLY A 552 -8.06 -42.85 3.74
CA GLY A 552 -6.82 -42.79 2.96
C GLY A 552 -6.72 -41.72 1.88
N GLN A 553 -6.13 -40.58 2.23
CA GLN A 553 -5.65 -39.63 1.21
C GLN A 553 -4.45 -40.21 0.45
N PRO A 554 -4.39 -40.13 -0.90
CA PRO A 554 -3.24 -40.59 -1.67
C PRO A 554 -1.96 -39.80 -1.36
N GLN A 555 -0.84 -40.47 -1.27
CA GLN A 555 0.49 -39.89 -1.02
C GLN A 555 0.83 -38.69 -1.94
N ASN A 556 0.24 -38.62 -3.11
CA ASN A 556 0.41 -37.53 -4.08
C ASN A 556 -0.15 -36.18 -3.59
N GLN A 557 -1.22 -36.18 -2.80
CA GLN A 557 -1.77 -34.93 -2.26
C GLN A 557 -0.93 -34.34 -1.12
N GLN A 558 -0.26 -35.18 -0.33
CA GLN A 558 0.66 -34.70 0.71
C GLN A 558 1.93 -34.09 0.11
N GLN A 559 2.46 -34.68 -0.96
CA GLN A 559 3.61 -34.09 -1.67
C GLN A 559 3.28 -32.77 -2.33
N GLN A 560 2.12 -32.64 -2.98
CA GLN A 560 1.65 -31.38 -3.56
C GLN A 560 1.40 -30.29 -2.51
N ARG A 561 0.80 -30.64 -1.37
CA ARG A 561 0.62 -29.70 -0.25
C ARG A 561 1.97 -29.23 0.33
N GLY A 562 2.92 -30.13 0.47
CA GLY A 562 4.28 -29.77 0.95
C GLY A 562 5.05 -28.89 -0.03
N GLN A 563 4.90 -29.09 -1.34
CA GLN A 563 5.46 -28.21 -2.37
C GLN A 563 4.77 -26.85 -2.39
N GLN A 564 3.45 -26.83 -2.31
CA GLN A 564 2.65 -25.59 -2.26
C GLN A 564 3.02 -24.76 -1.03
N GLN A 565 3.18 -25.39 0.13
CA GLN A 565 3.62 -24.71 1.34
C GLN A 565 5.00 -24.10 1.17
N LYS A 566 5.99 -24.86 0.68
CA LYS A 566 7.35 -24.36 0.44
C LYS A 566 7.39 -23.21 -0.57
N GLN A 567 6.64 -23.31 -1.65
CA GLN A 567 6.60 -22.26 -2.67
C GLN A 567 5.86 -21.03 -2.17
N SER A 568 4.79 -21.21 -1.38
CA SER A 568 4.10 -20.09 -0.74
C SER A 568 4.97 -19.41 0.31
N GLU A 569 5.77 -20.18 1.08
CA GLU A 569 6.76 -19.63 2.00
C GLU A 569 7.92 -18.94 1.26
N GLN A 570 8.38 -19.46 0.11
CA GLN A 570 9.34 -18.78 -0.76
C GLN A 570 8.79 -17.51 -1.34
N GLN A 571 7.54 -17.51 -1.81
CA GLN A 571 6.85 -16.29 -2.26
C GLN A 571 6.66 -15.30 -1.11
N GLN A 572 6.37 -15.78 0.11
CA GLN A 572 6.35 -14.91 1.29
C GLN A 572 7.74 -14.34 1.59
N GLN A 573 8.78 -15.14 1.51
CA GLN A 573 10.15 -14.67 1.71
C GLN A 573 10.58 -13.71 0.60
N GLN A 574 10.14 -13.92 -0.64
CA GLN A 574 10.30 -12.96 -1.72
C GLN A 574 9.42 -11.72 -1.50
N ALA A 575 8.15 -11.87 -1.16
CA ALA A 575 7.24 -10.75 -0.81
C ALA A 575 7.61 -10.08 0.53
N VAL A 576 8.43 -10.70 1.35
CA VAL A 576 9.02 -10.18 2.59
C VAL A 576 10.44 -9.64 2.32
N VAL A 577 11.06 -10.09 1.23
CA VAL A 577 12.33 -9.59 0.69
C VAL A 577 12.07 -8.54 -0.41
N ASP A 578 10.89 -8.52 -1.01
CA ASP A 578 10.40 -7.50 -1.94
C ASP A 578 9.72 -6.31 -1.14
#